data_66b16ab592334022b86cdc44c8b8a7a1
#
_entry.id   66b16ab592334022b86cdc44c8b8a7a1
#
_cell.length_a   1.000
_cell.length_b   1.000
_cell.length_c   1.000
_cell.angle_alpha   90.00
_cell.angle_beta   90.00
_cell.angle_gamma   90.00
#
_symmetry.space_group_name_H-M   'P 1'
#
loop_
_entity.id
_entity.type
_entity.pdbx_description
1 polymer ?
#
loop_
_entity_poly.entity_id
_entity_poly.type
_entity_poly.pdbx_seq_one_letter_code
_entity_poly.pdbx_strand_id
1 'polypeptide(L)'
;MLKRHKFATIFFGILIIVMLATTLGVAWFYHNTRTSNPHNYNIIGDIPVPYGYERIDGNDAAYSTFLRSLPLKGKGAKVMLYTGDTANYQFLSYAVVNLPILSNAEQCADACMRLRAEYLFQRGRYGEIRFNDVNKKTMKYTGGSSRKEFEKYLRKVYDVANTFSLSRELQQRPLAEIQPGDVFVYAAADRTGNQYGHAIMVVDVARNPRTGKKILLLAEGNTPARNIHVMRNLGHPFRSPWFTLDENADKLRLSVFRFNANELRGW
;
A
#
# COMPACT_ATOMS: atom_id res chain seq x y z
N MET A 1 56.22 1.52 25.78
CA MET A 1 55.73 2.38 24.68
C MET A 1 55.04 1.62 23.55
N LEU A 2 55.56 0.49 23.06
CA LEU A 2 54.99 -0.22 21.90
C LEU A 2 53.53 -0.69 22.03
N LYS A 3 53.05 -1.09 23.23
CA LYS A 3 51.67 -1.54 23.45
C LYS A 3 50.64 -0.41 23.30
N ARG A 4 50.98 0.82 23.67
CA ARG A 4 50.07 2.00 23.53
C ARG A 4 49.84 2.41 22.08
N HIS A 5 50.88 2.32 21.24
CA HIS A 5 50.73 2.65 19.79
C HIS A 5 49.84 1.63 19.05
N LYS A 6 50.00 0.33 19.34
CA LYS A 6 49.12 -0.71 18.74
C LYS A 6 47.65 -0.56 19.14
N PHE A 7 47.37 -0.20 20.38
CA PHE A 7 46.01 0.05 20.85
C PHE A 7 45.37 1.28 20.14
N ALA A 8 46.13 2.38 20.01
CA ALA A 8 45.67 3.57 19.32
C ALA A 8 45.40 3.27 17.82
N THR A 9 46.26 2.51 17.13
CA THR A 9 46.08 2.16 15.72
C THR A 9 44.81 1.28 15.50
N ILE A 10 44.59 0.30 16.37
CA ILE A 10 43.39 -0.53 16.32
C ILE A 10 42.13 0.28 16.58
N PHE A 11 42.17 1.17 17.57
CA PHE A 11 41.03 2.04 17.93
C PHE A 11 40.69 2.98 16.77
N PHE A 12 41.67 3.63 16.14
CA PHE A 12 41.46 4.48 14.96
C PHE A 12 40.95 3.68 13.77
N GLY A 13 41.44 2.45 13.54
CA GLY A 13 40.94 1.56 12.49
C GLY A 13 39.46 1.21 12.68
N ILE A 14 39.06 0.86 13.90
CA ILE A 14 37.66 0.57 14.25
C ILE A 14 36.78 1.82 14.03
N LEU A 15 37.24 2.98 14.48
CA LEU A 15 36.51 4.25 14.33
C LEU A 15 36.27 4.60 12.86
N ILE A 16 37.28 4.41 11.99
CA ILE A 16 37.15 4.62 10.55
C ILE A 16 36.13 3.64 9.93
N ILE A 17 36.17 2.38 10.31
CA ILE A 17 35.21 1.36 9.81
C ILE A 17 33.78 1.72 10.22
N VAL A 18 33.56 2.13 11.48
CA VAL A 18 32.25 2.55 11.97
C VAL A 18 31.77 3.81 11.22
N MET A 19 32.63 4.79 11.00
CA MET A 19 32.28 6.00 10.23
C MET A 19 31.94 5.66 8.77
N LEU A 20 32.68 4.78 8.12
CA LEU A 20 32.41 4.33 6.76
C LEU A 20 31.08 3.55 6.69
N ALA A 21 30.84 2.67 7.63
CA ALA A 21 29.57 1.90 7.70
C ALA A 21 28.37 2.82 7.93
N THR A 22 28.50 3.83 8.80
CA THR A 22 27.44 4.81 9.06
C THR A 22 27.20 5.73 7.85
N THR A 23 28.23 6.22 7.19
CA THR A 23 28.10 7.06 5.98
C THR A 23 27.48 6.27 4.82
N LEU A 24 27.90 5.02 4.59
CA LEU A 24 27.30 4.15 3.59
C LEU A 24 25.84 3.81 3.93
N GLY A 25 25.54 3.56 5.19
CA GLY A 25 24.18 3.33 5.67
C GLY A 25 23.26 4.52 5.48
N VAL A 26 23.74 5.72 5.80
CA VAL A 26 23.02 7.00 5.60
C VAL A 26 22.85 7.28 4.10
N ALA A 27 23.88 7.11 3.29
CA ALA A 27 23.81 7.31 1.84
C ALA A 27 22.83 6.32 1.19
N TRP A 28 22.87 5.05 1.59
CA TRP A 28 21.94 4.03 1.15
C TRP A 28 20.50 4.36 1.55
N PHE A 29 20.28 4.73 2.82
CA PHE A 29 18.96 5.14 3.32
C PHE A 29 18.44 6.35 2.54
N TYR A 30 19.28 7.38 2.35
CA TYR A 30 18.95 8.60 1.62
C TYR A 30 18.60 8.31 0.15
N HIS A 31 19.37 7.45 -0.52
CA HIS A 31 19.13 7.05 -1.91
C HIS A 31 17.81 6.27 -2.03
N ASN A 32 17.57 5.29 -1.14
CA ASN A 32 16.41 4.42 -1.23
C ASN A 32 15.11 5.04 -0.70
N THR A 33 15.17 6.08 0.11
CA THR A 33 13.98 6.73 0.68
C THR A 33 13.51 7.96 -0.10
N ARG A 34 14.34 8.51 -0.98
CA ARG A 34 13.98 9.72 -1.75
C ARG A 34 13.27 9.47 -3.07
N THR A 35 13.39 8.30 -3.63
CA THR A 35 12.84 7.99 -4.96
C THR A 35 11.85 6.86 -4.88
N SER A 36 10.67 7.01 -5.46
CA SER A 36 9.79 5.89 -5.73
C SER A 36 10.19 5.18 -7.03
N ASN A 37 9.75 3.91 -7.18
CA ASN A 37 10.08 3.02 -8.29
C ASN A 37 11.61 2.96 -8.57
N PRO A 38 12.43 2.50 -7.61
CA PRO A 38 13.90 2.56 -7.72
C PRO A 38 14.46 1.72 -8.89
N HIS A 39 13.71 0.73 -9.38
CA HIS A 39 14.12 -0.23 -10.40
C HIS A 39 13.42 -0.08 -11.75
N ASN A 40 12.61 0.98 -11.93
CA ASN A 40 11.87 1.25 -13.17
C ASN A 40 10.90 0.13 -13.59
N TYR A 41 10.18 -0.43 -12.62
CA TYR A 41 9.11 -1.41 -12.90
C TYR A 41 7.97 -0.74 -13.67
N ASN A 42 7.38 -1.44 -14.65
CA ASN A 42 6.27 -0.94 -15.46
C ASN A 42 4.90 -1.19 -14.82
N ILE A 43 4.77 -2.32 -14.13
CA ILE A 43 3.54 -2.73 -13.44
C ILE A 43 3.87 -3.25 -12.04
N ILE A 44 2.87 -3.36 -11.17
CA ILE A 44 3.05 -3.93 -9.82
C ILE A 44 3.61 -5.36 -9.89
N GLY A 45 3.20 -6.15 -10.87
CA GLY A 45 3.67 -7.51 -11.07
C GLY A 45 5.17 -7.65 -11.36
N ASP A 46 5.83 -6.58 -11.83
CA ASP A 46 7.27 -6.58 -12.08
C ASP A 46 8.10 -6.49 -10.77
N ILE A 47 7.48 -6.09 -9.66
CA ILE A 47 8.16 -6.03 -8.36
C ILE A 47 8.51 -7.45 -7.93
N PRO A 48 9.80 -7.82 -7.81
CA PRO A 48 10.19 -9.19 -7.59
C PRO A 48 9.70 -9.73 -6.24
N VAL A 49 9.30 -10.99 -6.25
CA VAL A 49 9.00 -11.72 -5.01
C VAL A 49 10.31 -12.14 -4.36
N PRO A 50 10.49 -11.98 -3.05
CA PRO A 50 11.67 -12.45 -2.33
C PRO A 50 11.94 -13.94 -2.54
N TYR A 51 13.21 -14.32 -2.53
CA TYR A 51 13.63 -15.71 -2.71
C TYR A 51 12.88 -16.67 -1.77
N GLY A 52 12.39 -17.77 -2.33
CA GLY A 52 11.67 -18.82 -1.62
C GLY A 52 10.18 -18.53 -1.42
N TYR A 53 9.65 -17.44 -2.01
CA TYR A 53 8.23 -17.14 -2.02
C TYR A 53 7.67 -17.21 -3.44
N GLU A 54 6.40 -17.57 -3.54
CA GLU A 54 5.63 -17.66 -4.79
C GLU A 54 4.33 -16.89 -4.64
N ARG A 55 3.93 -16.15 -5.69
CA ARG A 55 2.65 -15.44 -5.70
C ARG A 55 1.49 -16.42 -5.58
N ILE A 56 0.49 -16.01 -4.82
CA ILE A 56 -0.78 -16.73 -4.74
C ILE A 56 -1.90 -15.84 -5.25
N ASP A 57 -2.91 -16.45 -5.86
CA ASP A 57 -4.12 -15.76 -6.25
C ASP A 57 -5.14 -15.80 -5.10
N GLY A 58 -6.07 -14.83 -5.12
CA GLY A 58 -7.25 -14.87 -4.27
C GLY A 58 -8.38 -15.67 -4.91
N ASN A 59 -9.53 -15.69 -4.25
CA ASN A 59 -10.76 -16.33 -4.76
C ASN A 59 -11.20 -15.74 -6.11
N ASP A 60 -10.91 -14.45 -6.36
CA ASP A 60 -11.03 -13.80 -7.67
C ASP A 60 -9.64 -13.66 -8.30
N ALA A 61 -9.16 -14.68 -9.00
CA ALA A 61 -7.87 -14.68 -9.67
C ALA A 61 -7.75 -13.57 -10.72
N ALA A 62 -8.86 -13.20 -11.38
CA ALA A 62 -8.88 -12.10 -12.33
C ALA A 62 -8.67 -10.74 -11.63
N TYR A 63 -9.14 -10.58 -10.40
CA TYR A 63 -8.86 -9.38 -9.60
C TYR A 63 -7.39 -9.34 -9.15
N SER A 64 -6.83 -10.47 -8.73
CA SER A 64 -5.39 -10.58 -8.43
C SER A 64 -4.52 -10.19 -9.64
N THR A 65 -4.87 -10.70 -10.83
CA THR A 65 -4.20 -10.35 -12.09
C THR A 65 -4.33 -8.86 -12.42
N PHE A 66 -5.53 -8.28 -12.24
CA PHE A 66 -5.75 -6.85 -12.43
C PHE A 66 -4.86 -6.00 -11.51
N LEU A 67 -4.80 -6.31 -10.23
CA LEU A 67 -3.98 -5.56 -9.26
C LEU A 67 -2.49 -5.60 -9.63
N ARG A 68 -1.99 -6.76 -10.06
CA ARG A 68 -0.61 -6.92 -10.54
C ARG A 68 -0.35 -6.17 -11.85
N SER A 69 -1.36 -6.00 -12.70
CA SER A 69 -1.24 -5.27 -13.97
C SER A 69 -1.32 -3.75 -13.84
N LEU A 70 -1.58 -3.24 -12.64
CA LEU A 70 -1.64 -1.78 -12.41
C LEU A 70 -0.32 -1.12 -12.84
N PRO A 71 -0.40 -0.12 -13.75
CA PRO A 71 0.79 0.54 -14.27
C PRO A 71 1.46 1.38 -13.20
N LEU A 72 2.78 1.42 -13.24
CA LEU A 72 3.61 2.23 -12.36
C LEU A 72 4.20 3.41 -13.14
N LYS A 73 4.36 4.55 -12.47
CA LYS A 73 5.12 5.67 -13.01
C LYS A 73 6.60 5.31 -13.04
N GLY A 74 7.34 5.91 -13.97
CA GLY A 74 8.75 5.65 -14.19
C GLY A 74 9.64 5.87 -12.96
N LYS A 75 10.89 5.45 -13.07
CA LYS A 75 11.90 5.54 -12.01
C LYS A 75 12.01 6.97 -11.46
N GLY A 76 12.02 7.07 -10.15
CA GLY A 76 12.15 8.35 -9.43
C GLY A 76 10.87 9.19 -9.37
N ALA A 77 9.73 8.66 -9.87
CA ALA A 77 8.46 9.36 -9.78
C ALA A 77 8.10 9.68 -8.32
N LYS A 78 7.60 10.89 -8.10
CA LYS A 78 7.15 11.34 -6.79
C LYS A 78 5.65 11.11 -6.62
N VAL A 79 5.24 10.86 -5.39
CA VAL A 79 3.83 10.93 -5.01
C VAL A 79 3.41 12.40 -5.05
N MET A 80 2.43 12.71 -5.88
CA MET A 80 1.90 14.07 -6.03
C MET A 80 0.55 14.16 -5.32
N LEU A 81 0.26 15.33 -4.76
CA LEU A 81 -1.07 15.69 -4.28
C LEU A 81 -2.00 16.02 -5.44
N TYR A 82 -3.30 16.03 -5.18
CA TYR A 82 -4.30 16.48 -6.15
C TYR A 82 -4.04 17.91 -6.65
N THR A 83 -3.47 18.78 -5.80
CA THR A 83 -3.09 20.15 -6.14
C THR A 83 -1.94 20.26 -7.15
N GLY A 84 -1.24 19.16 -7.43
CA GLY A 84 -0.03 19.16 -8.25
C GLY A 84 1.27 19.32 -7.45
N ASP A 85 1.17 19.56 -6.15
CA ASP A 85 2.34 19.66 -5.28
C ASP A 85 2.92 18.28 -4.96
N THR A 86 4.18 18.24 -4.58
CA THR A 86 4.81 17.02 -4.07
C THR A 86 4.27 16.69 -2.67
N ALA A 87 3.75 15.48 -2.48
CA ALA A 87 3.32 15.02 -1.16
C ALA A 87 4.48 14.94 -0.17
N ASN A 88 4.21 15.18 1.11
CA ASN A 88 5.18 14.94 2.18
C ASN A 88 5.45 13.44 2.34
N TYR A 89 6.54 13.10 3.05
CA TYR A 89 6.90 11.72 3.41
C TYR A 89 7.09 10.77 2.21
N GLN A 90 7.75 11.24 1.13
CA GLN A 90 8.09 10.45 -0.05
C GLN A 90 8.77 9.11 0.29
N PHE A 91 9.49 9.06 1.40
CA PHE A 91 10.17 7.86 1.89
C PHE A 91 9.22 6.70 2.28
N LEU A 92 7.92 6.96 2.45
CA LEU A 92 6.90 5.92 2.68
C LEU A 92 6.48 5.22 1.38
N SER A 93 6.77 5.81 0.22
CA SER A 93 6.42 5.26 -1.09
C SER A 93 7.57 4.44 -1.67
N TYR A 94 7.25 3.26 -2.21
CA TYR A 94 8.17 2.44 -2.98
C TYR A 94 8.00 2.65 -4.49
N ALA A 95 6.76 2.73 -4.97
CA ALA A 95 6.42 2.98 -6.36
C ALA A 95 5.06 3.68 -6.45
N VAL A 96 4.87 4.53 -7.45
CA VAL A 96 3.64 5.29 -7.66
C VAL A 96 2.81 4.64 -8.75
N VAL A 97 1.53 4.34 -8.46
CA VAL A 97 0.60 3.82 -9.46
C VAL A 97 0.27 4.93 -10.47
N ASN A 98 0.33 4.59 -11.75
CA ASN A 98 0.07 5.55 -12.82
C ASN A 98 -1.44 5.65 -13.12
N LEU A 99 -2.18 6.11 -12.13
CA LEU A 99 -3.58 6.50 -12.25
C LEU A 99 -3.73 7.98 -11.87
N PRO A 100 -4.51 8.77 -12.64
CA PRO A 100 -4.76 10.17 -12.29
C PRO A 100 -5.63 10.24 -11.03
N ILE A 101 -5.39 11.22 -10.18
CA ILE A 101 -6.24 11.54 -9.04
C ILE A 101 -7.50 12.22 -9.58
N LEU A 102 -8.69 11.73 -9.24
CA LEU A 102 -9.94 12.24 -9.81
C LEU A 102 -10.48 13.47 -9.10
N SER A 103 -10.24 13.58 -7.79
CA SER A 103 -10.72 14.73 -7.00
C SER A 103 -9.90 14.90 -5.72
N ASN A 104 -10.06 16.06 -5.09
CA ASN A 104 -9.47 16.34 -3.77
C ASN A 104 -10.05 15.45 -2.66
N ALA A 105 -11.21 14.82 -2.89
CA ALA A 105 -11.83 13.90 -1.96
C ALA A 105 -11.31 12.45 -2.09
N GLU A 106 -10.50 12.12 -3.13
CA GLU A 106 -9.95 10.77 -3.32
C GLU A 106 -8.84 10.46 -2.29
N GLN A 107 -9.23 9.99 -1.12
CA GLN A 107 -8.32 9.71 0.00
C GLN A 107 -8.05 8.20 0.16
N CYS A 108 -7.70 7.74 1.35
CA CYS A 108 -7.25 6.36 1.58
C CYS A 108 -8.33 5.30 1.30
N ALA A 109 -9.55 5.48 1.79
CA ALA A 109 -10.67 4.57 1.54
C ALA A 109 -11.08 4.60 0.06
N ASP A 110 -11.07 5.80 -0.52
CA ASP A 110 -11.46 6.05 -1.92
C ASP A 110 -10.48 5.39 -2.88
N ALA A 111 -9.19 5.36 -2.54
CA ALA A 111 -8.20 4.61 -3.30
C ALA A 111 -8.52 3.11 -3.38
N CYS A 112 -8.97 2.51 -2.27
CA CYS A 112 -9.39 1.11 -2.25
C CYS A 112 -10.66 0.89 -3.10
N MET A 113 -11.67 1.74 -2.92
CA MET A 113 -12.90 1.73 -3.73
C MET A 113 -12.60 1.96 -5.21
N ARG A 114 -11.66 2.87 -5.53
CA ARG A 114 -11.21 3.14 -6.89
C ARG A 114 -10.66 1.89 -7.56
N LEU A 115 -9.72 1.20 -6.94
CA LEU A 115 -9.10 0.02 -7.53
C LEU A 115 -10.12 -1.11 -7.76
N ARG A 116 -11.07 -1.31 -6.83
CA ARG A 116 -12.17 -2.27 -7.03
C ARG A 116 -13.07 -1.86 -8.19
N ALA A 117 -13.45 -0.59 -8.26
CA ALA A 117 -14.32 -0.08 -9.32
C ALA A 117 -13.66 -0.16 -10.70
N GLU A 118 -12.37 0.18 -10.82
CA GLU A 118 -11.60 0.08 -12.08
C GLU A 118 -11.56 -1.37 -12.60
N TYR A 119 -11.33 -2.34 -11.71
CA TYR A 119 -11.39 -3.74 -12.06
C TYR A 119 -12.75 -4.13 -12.65
N LEU A 120 -13.82 -3.82 -11.93
CA LEU A 120 -15.18 -4.15 -12.38
C LEU A 120 -15.52 -3.43 -13.68
N PHE A 121 -15.11 -2.17 -13.83
CA PHE A 121 -15.33 -1.40 -15.05
C PHE A 121 -14.60 -2.01 -16.24
N GLN A 122 -13.32 -2.37 -16.12
CA GLN A 122 -12.55 -3.02 -17.18
C GLN A 122 -13.13 -4.38 -17.58
N ARG A 123 -13.77 -5.09 -16.65
CA ARG A 123 -14.41 -6.38 -16.92
C ARG A 123 -15.84 -6.24 -17.47
N GLY A 124 -16.35 -5.02 -17.70
CA GLY A 124 -17.71 -4.78 -18.13
C GLY A 124 -18.77 -5.12 -17.08
N ARG A 125 -18.34 -5.35 -15.81
CA ARG A 125 -19.23 -5.72 -14.69
C ARG A 125 -19.84 -4.46 -14.04
N TYR A 126 -20.42 -3.61 -14.86
CA TYR A 126 -20.90 -2.27 -14.46
C TYR A 126 -21.98 -2.35 -13.36
N GLY A 127 -22.87 -3.33 -13.42
CA GLY A 127 -23.95 -3.51 -12.45
C GLY A 127 -23.47 -3.90 -11.03
N GLU A 128 -22.19 -4.31 -10.91
CA GLU A 128 -21.60 -4.66 -9.63
C GLU A 128 -20.83 -3.50 -8.99
N ILE A 129 -20.64 -2.41 -9.73
CA ILE A 129 -19.98 -1.20 -9.20
C ILE A 129 -20.96 -0.48 -8.29
N ARG A 130 -20.75 -0.63 -6.98
CA ARG A 130 -21.57 -0.02 -5.95
C ARG A 130 -20.78 0.17 -4.68
N PHE A 131 -21.08 1.22 -3.93
CA PHE A 131 -20.52 1.50 -2.60
C PHE A 131 -21.59 2.13 -1.72
N ASN A 132 -21.47 1.94 -0.41
CA ASN A 132 -22.37 2.55 0.55
C ASN A 132 -21.80 3.90 1.04
N ASP A 133 -22.68 4.87 1.20
CA ASP A 133 -22.37 6.11 1.90
C ASP A 133 -22.30 5.90 3.44
N VAL A 134 -21.97 6.95 4.17
CA VAL A 134 -21.91 6.92 5.65
C VAL A 134 -23.26 6.61 6.32
N ASN A 135 -24.38 6.77 5.62
CA ASN A 135 -25.74 6.48 6.08
C ASN A 135 -26.20 5.08 5.63
N LYS A 136 -25.32 4.25 5.10
CA LYS A 136 -25.59 2.90 4.55
C LYS A 136 -26.46 2.90 3.28
N LYS A 137 -26.62 4.05 2.63
CA LYS A 137 -27.33 4.13 1.34
C LYS A 137 -26.40 3.64 0.24
N THR A 138 -26.85 2.65 -0.54
CA THR A 138 -26.08 2.10 -1.65
C THR A 138 -26.14 3.04 -2.86
N MET A 139 -24.98 3.47 -3.30
CA MET A 139 -24.78 4.21 -4.55
C MET A 139 -24.38 3.23 -5.65
N LYS A 140 -25.23 3.07 -6.67
CA LYS A 140 -24.98 2.17 -7.80
C LYS A 140 -24.54 2.94 -9.02
N TYR A 141 -23.56 2.40 -9.74
CA TYR A 141 -23.16 2.91 -11.04
C TYR A 141 -24.16 2.46 -12.12
N THR A 142 -24.58 3.38 -12.99
CA THR A 142 -25.55 3.14 -14.07
C THR A 142 -25.11 3.65 -15.43
N GLY A 143 -23.86 4.12 -15.55
CA GLY A 143 -23.35 4.79 -16.76
C GLY A 143 -22.82 3.85 -17.85
N GLY A 144 -22.94 2.53 -17.68
CA GLY A 144 -22.45 1.54 -18.66
C GLY A 144 -20.96 1.68 -18.95
N SER A 145 -20.56 1.64 -20.23
CA SER A 145 -19.16 1.73 -20.67
C SER A 145 -18.59 3.16 -20.71
N SER A 146 -19.37 4.17 -20.32
CA SER A 146 -18.93 5.56 -20.36
C SER A 146 -17.89 5.88 -19.29
N ARG A 147 -16.64 6.08 -19.68
CA ARG A 147 -15.55 6.49 -18.77
C ARG A 147 -15.87 7.81 -18.05
N LYS A 148 -16.45 8.77 -18.74
CA LYS A 148 -16.84 10.07 -18.16
C LYS A 148 -17.88 9.92 -17.04
N GLU A 149 -18.92 9.10 -17.27
CA GLU A 149 -19.96 8.86 -16.24
C GLU A 149 -19.40 8.01 -15.09
N PHE A 150 -18.47 7.08 -15.36
CA PHE A 150 -17.78 6.32 -14.33
C PHE A 150 -16.97 7.22 -13.40
N GLU A 151 -16.15 8.11 -13.92
CA GLU A 151 -15.37 9.06 -13.11
C GLU A 151 -16.27 10.04 -12.34
N LYS A 152 -17.35 10.50 -12.96
CA LYS A 152 -18.35 11.35 -12.30
C LYS A 152 -19.03 10.62 -11.13
N TYR A 153 -19.34 9.34 -11.32
CA TYR A 153 -19.87 8.50 -10.26
C TYR A 153 -18.88 8.35 -9.11
N LEU A 154 -17.61 8.04 -9.39
CA LEU A 154 -16.58 7.91 -8.38
C LEU A 154 -16.40 9.18 -7.55
N ARG A 155 -16.36 10.36 -8.18
CA ARG A 155 -16.30 11.65 -7.46
C ARG A 155 -17.46 11.80 -6.48
N LYS A 156 -18.67 11.42 -6.87
CA LYS A 156 -19.83 11.44 -5.95
C LYS A 156 -19.68 10.44 -4.79
N VAL A 157 -19.09 9.27 -5.04
CA VAL A 157 -18.80 8.30 -3.97
C VAL A 157 -17.82 8.89 -2.97
N TYR A 158 -16.73 9.51 -3.43
CA TYR A 158 -15.70 10.09 -2.58
C TYR A 158 -16.20 11.25 -1.70
N ASP A 159 -17.25 11.95 -2.12
CA ASP A 159 -17.86 13.03 -1.32
C ASP A 159 -18.67 12.51 -0.13
N VAL A 160 -19.12 11.24 -0.14
CA VAL A 160 -20.10 10.73 0.84
C VAL A 160 -19.72 9.40 1.49
N ALA A 161 -18.75 8.67 0.94
CA ALA A 161 -18.19 7.47 1.52
C ALA A 161 -16.86 7.79 2.24
N ASN A 162 -16.42 6.92 3.13
CA ASN A 162 -15.15 7.05 3.83
C ASN A 162 -14.75 5.72 4.51
N THR A 163 -13.74 5.73 5.37
CA THR A 163 -13.30 4.53 6.11
C THR A 163 -14.40 3.91 6.97
N PHE A 164 -15.33 4.72 7.51
CA PHE A 164 -16.45 4.20 8.29
C PHE A 164 -17.41 3.39 7.42
N SER A 165 -17.86 3.93 6.29
CA SER A 165 -18.75 3.20 5.38
C SER A 165 -18.07 1.96 4.81
N LEU A 166 -16.80 2.08 4.36
CA LEU A 166 -16.04 0.97 3.79
C LEU A 166 -15.84 -0.18 4.79
N SER A 167 -15.49 0.12 6.05
CA SER A 167 -15.29 -0.91 7.08
C SER A 167 -16.58 -1.66 7.45
N ARG A 168 -17.75 -1.07 7.21
CA ARG A 168 -19.07 -1.67 7.48
C ARG A 168 -19.67 -2.37 6.26
N GLU A 169 -19.22 -1.99 5.07
CA GLU A 169 -19.64 -2.61 3.81
C GLU A 169 -18.91 -3.94 3.57
N LEU A 170 -17.61 -3.96 3.82
CA LEU A 170 -16.77 -5.13 3.59
C LEU A 170 -16.90 -6.17 4.70
N GLN A 171 -16.76 -7.45 4.32
CA GLN A 171 -16.83 -8.56 5.26
C GLN A 171 -15.50 -8.75 6.01
N GLN A 172 -15.57 -9.06 7.30
CA GLN A 172 -14.38 -9.40 8.07
C GLN A 172 -13.75 -10.68 7.53
N ARG A 173 -12.40 -10.69 7.45
CA ARG A 173 -11.62 -11.83 6.98
C ARG A 173 -10.55 -12.19 8.02
N PRO A 174 -10.34 -13.46 8.34
CA PRO A 174 -9.20 -13.91 9.14
C PRO A 174 -7.87 -13.62 8.42
N LEU A 175 -6.80 -13.29 9.17
CA LEU A 175 -5.46 -13.07 8.59
C LEU A 175 -4.96 -14.28 7.81
N ALA A 176 -5.29 -15.49 8.25
CA ALA A 176 -4.92 -16.73 7.56
C ALA A 176 -5.52 -16.86 6.15
N GLU A 177 -6.62 -16.16 5.87
CA GLU A 177 -7.31 -16.17 4.58
C GLU A 177 -7.02 -14.96 3.71
N ILE A 178 -6.05 -14.12 4.12
CA ILE A 178 -5.69 -12.91 3.39
C ILE A 178 -5.32 -13.19 1.94
N GLN A 179 -5.82 -12.35 1.04
CA GLN A 179 -5.65 -12.49 -0.41
C GLN A 179 -5.52 -11.12 -1.10
N PRO A 180 -5.02 -11.08 -2.34
CA PRO A 180 -5.02 -9.85 -3.13
C PRO A 180 -6.44 -9.26 -3.26
N GLY A 181 -6.55 -7.96 -3.05
CA GLY A 181 -7.81 -7.23 -3.05
C GLY A 181 -8.41 -6.99 -1.67
N ASP A 182 -7.96 -7.69 -0.63
CA ASP A 182 -8.37 -7.40 0.75
C ASP A 182 -7.90 -6.02 1.20
N VAL A 183 -8.59 -5.47 2.19
CA VAL A 183 -8.36 -4.12 2.71
C VAL A 183 -8.21 -4.16 4.22
N PHE A 184 -7.09 -3.66 4.73
CA PHE A 184 -6.98 -3.27 6.12
C PHE A 184 -7.68 -1.92 6.28
N VAL A 185 -8.72 -1.84 7.10
CA VAL A 185 -9.49 -0.61 7.29
C VAL A 185 -10.01 -0.47 8.70
N TYR A 186 -9.80 0.71 9.28
CA TYR A 186 -10.44 1.13 10.51
C TYR A 186 -11.05 2.53 10.36
N ALA A 187 -12.17 2.76 11.01
CA ALA A 187 -12.77 4.08 11.13
C ALA A 187 -12.23 4.82 12.37
N ALA A 188 -12.18 6.14 12.32
CA ALA A 188 -11.78 6.96 13.46
C ALA A 188 -12.67 6.71 14.70
N ALA A 189 -13.97 6.51 14.48
CA ALA A 189 -14.95 6.23 15.54
C ALA A 189 -14.69 4.89 16.29
N ASP A 190 -13.94 3.98 15.70
CA ASP A 190 -13.64 2.67 16.31
C ASP A 190 -12.37 2.70 17.17
N ARG A 191 -11.71 3.86 17.29
CA ARG A 191 -10.44 4.00 18.01
C ARG A 191 -10.40 5.25 18.87
N THR A 192 -10.03 5.07 20.12
CA THR A 192 -9.83 6.19 21.07
C THR A 192 -8.60 7.02 20.64
N GLY A 193 -8.77 8.34 20.57
CA GLY A 193 -7.69 9.29 20.30
C GLY A 193 -7.26 9.41 18.84
N ASN A 194 -7.87 8.69 17.91
CA ASN A 194 -7.63 8.86 16.48
C ASN A 194 -8.57 9.90 15.89
N GLN A 195 -8.00 10.89 15.23
CA GLN A 195 -8.78 11.93 14.52
C GLN A 195 -9.22 11.46 13.13
N TYR A 196 -8.53 10.47 12.54
CA TYR A 196 -8.77 9.98 11.17
C TYR A 196 -8.76 8.46 11.14
N GLY A 197 -9.65 7.87 10.33
CA GLY A 197 -9.55 6.48 9.94
C GLY A 197 -8.47 6.27 8.87
N HIS A 198 -8.13 5.01 8.59
CA HIS A 198 -7.20 4.70 7.49
C HIS A 198 -7.57 3.40 6.79
N ALA A 199 -7.20 3.31 5.51
CA ALA A 199 -7.40 2.13 4.68
C ALA A 199 -6.18 1.86 3.81
N ILE A 200 -5.79 0.58 3.71
CA ILE A 200 -4.66 0.09 2.91
C ILE A 200 -5.13 -1.14 2.14
N MET A 201 -4.87 -1.20 0.84
CA MET A 201 -5.20 -2.36 0.02
C MET A 201 -4.03 -3.34 -0.07
N VAL A 202 -4.33 -4.63 0.04
CA VAL A 202 -3.41 -5.72 -0.29
C VAL A 202 -3.43 -5.90 -1.81
N VAL A 203 -2.39 -5.44 -2.49
CA VAL A 203 -2.32 -5.50 -3.97
C VAL A 203 -1.67 -6.77 -4.49
N ASP A 204 -0.89 -7.46 -3.66
CA ASP A 204 -0.35 -8.77 -3.98
C ASP A 204 -0.05 -9.57 -2.71
N VAL A 205 -0.06 -10.89 -2.82
CA VAL A 205 0.30 -11.82 -1.73
C VAL A 205 1.22 -12.89 -2.30
N ALA A 206 2.28 -13.22 -1.56
CA ALA A 206 3.12 -14.36 -1.86
C ALA A 206 3.29 -15.25 -0.62
N ARG A 207 3.44 -16.56 -0.84
CA ARG A 207 3.59 -17.58 0.21
C ARG A 207 4.87 -18.36 -0.02
N ASN A 208 5.56 -18.66 1.07
CA ASN A 208 6.65 -19.63 1.04
C ASN A 208 6.04 -21.05 1.07
N PRO A 209 6.22 -21.89 0.04
CA PRO A 209 5.57 -23.20 -0.05
C PRO A 209 6.05 -24.19 1.02
N ARG A 210 7.30 -23.99 1.56
CA ARG A 210 7.86 -24.88 2.59
C ARG A 210 7.40 -24.53 4.01
N THR A 211 7.23 -23.23 4.31
CA THR A 211 6.92 -22.78 5.67
C THR A 211 5.48 -22.31 5.84
N GLY A 212 4.74 -22.14 4.75
CA GLY A 212 3.40 -21.56 4.74
C GLY A 212 3.36 -20.04 4.96
N LYS A 213 4.46 -19.42 5.40
CA LYS A 213 4.52 -17.98 5.72
C LYS A 213 4.15 -17.12 4.53
N LYS A 214 3.31 -16.10 4.76
CA LYS A 214 2.88 -15.14 3.76
C LYS A 214 3.61 -13.80 3.89
N ILE A 215 3.73 -13.13 2.76
CA ILE A 215 4.17 -11.75 2.64
C ILE A 215 3.19 -10.97 1.78
N LEU A 216 3.04 -9.68 2.08
CA LEU A 216 2.05 -8.79 1.48
C LEU A 216 2.74 -7.66 0.73
N LEU A 217 2.21 -7.31 -0.42
CA LEU A 217 2.49 -6.05 -1.08
C LEU A 217 1.28 -5.14 -0.87
N LEU A 218 1.52 -3.95 -0.37
CA LEU A 218 0.48 -3.04 0.09
C LEU A 218 0.49 -1.75 -0.73
N ALA A 219 -0.69 -1.18 -0.99
CA ALA A 219 -0.83 0.13 -1.62
C ALA A 219 -1.87 0.98 -0.89
N GLU A 220 -1.66 2.29 -0.91
CA GLU A 220 -2.55 3.26 -0.30
C GLU A 220 -2.67 4.55 -1.12
N GLY A 221 -3.81 5.23 -1.00
CA GLY A 221 -3.92 6.69 -1.07
C GLY A 221 -3.78 7.27 0.32
N ASN A 222 -3.93 8.58 0.50
CA ASN A 222 -3.85 9.18 1.84
C ASN A 222 -4.55 10.55 1.88
N THR A 223 -4.60 11.15 3.06
CA THR A 223 -5.06 12.52 3.29
C THR A 223 -3.84 13.45 3.45
N PRO A 224 -3.74 14.57 2.70
CA PRO A 224 -4.57 14.98 1.57
C PRO A 224 -4.54 14.02 0.37
N ALA A 225 -5.55 14.13 -0.52
CA ALA A 225 -5.67 13.32 -1.73
C ALA A 225 -4.37 13.31 -2.54
N ARG A 226 -3.86 12.12 -2.85
CA ARG A 226 -2.57 11.91 -3.53
C ARG A 226 -2.58 10.66 -4.39
N ASN A 227 -1.56 10.53 -5.24
CA ASN A 227 -1.41 9.32 -6.03
C ASN A 227 -1.46 8.06 -5.16
N ILE A 228 -2.17 7.04 -5.62
CA ILE A 228 -2.07 5.69 -5.07
C ILE A 228 -0.62 5.23 -5.23
N HIS A 229 -0.04 4.66 -4.20
CA HIS A 229 1.34 4.22 -4.23
C HIS A 229 1.55 2.92 -3.45
N VAL A 230 2.47 2.11 -3.94
CA VAL A 230 2.98 0.93 -3.22
C VAL A 230 3.76 1.41 -2.01
N MET A 231 3.45 0.85 -0.86
CA MET A 231 4.05 1.24 0.41
C MET A 231 5.46 0.66 0.57
N ARG A 232 6.34 1.43 1.21
CA ARG A 232 7.67 0.97 1.61
C ARG A 232 7.61 0.30 2.97
N ASN A 233 8.21 -0.88 3.08
CA ASN A 233 8.36 -1.55 4.37
C ASN A 233 9.58 -0.98 5.11
N LEU A 234 9.35 -0.05 6.04
CA LEU A 234 10.40 0.55 6.85
C LEU A 234 10.93 -0.38 7.95
N GLY A 235 10.12 -1.35 8.38
CA GLY A 235 10.50 -2.32 9.42
C GLY A 235 11.49 -3.38 8.92
N HIS A 236 11.51 -3.64 7.61
CA HIS A 236 12.41 -4.59 6.96
C HIS A 236 12.94 -4.05 5.63
N PRO A 237 13.91 -3.13 5.64
CA PRO A 237 14.41 -2.48 4.44
C PRO A 237 14.89 -3.45 3.34
N PHE A 238 15.54 -4.56 3.73
CA PHE A 238 16.04 -5.59 2.80
C PHE A 238 14.93 -6.44 2.15
N ARG A 239 13.71 -6.43 2.69
CA ARG A 239 12.53 -7.10 2.11
C ARG A 239 11.53 -6.12 1.52
N SER A 240 11.77 -4.82 1.69
CA SER A 240 10.90 -3.78 1.13
C SER A 240 10.76 -3.95 -0.38
N PRO A 241 9.55 -3.84 -0.93
CA PRO A 241 8.32 -3.36 -0.29
C PRO A 241 7.45 -4.45 0.36
N TRP A 242 7.88 -5.69 0.44
CA TRP A 242 7.10 -6.80 0.99
C TRP A 242 7.05 -6.78 2.52
N PHE A 243 5.85 -6.93 3.07
CA PHE A 243 5.59 -7.00 4.51
C PHE A 243 5.39 -8.44 4.94
N THR A 244 6.10 -8.90 5.98
CA THR A 244 5.86 -10.24 6.55
C THR A 244 4.56 -10.22 7.33
N LEU A 245 3.70 -11.22 7.12
CA LEU A 245 2.49 -11.44 7.87
C LEU A 245 2.74 -12.43 9.01
N ASP A 246 2.36 -12.06 10.22
CA ASP A 246 2.13 -12.99 11.32
C ASP A 246 0.62 -13.22 11.41
N GLU A 247 0.19 -14.42 11.01
CA GLU A 247 -1.23 -14.78 10.95
C GLU A 247 -1.89 -14.93 12.34
N ASN A 248 -1.06 -15.05 13.38
CA ASN A 248 -1.51 -15.19 14.76
C ASN A 248 -1.42 -13.88 15.56
N ALA A 249 -0.97 -12.80 14.94
CA ALA A 249 -0.84 -11.52 15.61
C ALA A 249 -2.19 -10.86 15.86
N ASP A 250 -2.43 -10.36 17.07
CA ASP A 250 -3.60 -9.54 17.36
C ASP A 250 -3.48 -8.14 16.73
N LYS A 251 -2.25 -7.65 16.56
CA LYS A 251 -1.93 -6.33 16.04
C LYS A 251 -0.81 -6.40 15.00
N LEU A 252 -0.99 -5.68 13.91
CA LEU A 252 -0.07 -5.58 12.79
C LEU A 252 0.50 -4.17 12.70
N ARG A 253 1.81 -4.06 12.44
CA ARG A 253 2.44 -2.80 12.07
C ARG A 253 2.77 -2.82 10.58
N LEU A 254 2.02 -2.05 9.82
CA LEU A 254 2.18 -1.92 8.37
C LEU A 254 2.77 -0.54 8.08
N SER A 255 4.09 -0.48 7.91
CA SER A 255 4.87 0.76 7.82
C SER A 255 4.70 1.63 9.08
N VAL A 256 4.04 2.77 8.98
CA VAL A 256 3.77 3.71 10.09
C VAL A 256 2.39 3.48 10.74
N PHE A 257 1.55 2.66 10.13
CA PHE A 257 0.19 2.39 10.61
C PHE A 257 0.12 1.13 11.47
N ARG A 258 -0.88 1.09 12.34
CA ARG A 258 -1.17 -0.08 13.18
C ARG A 258 -2.60 -0.52 12.93
N PHE A 259 -2.79 -1.81 12.69
CA PHE A 259 -4.08 -2.44 12.50
C PHE A 259 -4.27 -3.56 13.52
N ASN A 260 -5.51 -3.78 13.96
CA ASN A 260 -5.88 -5.00 14.67
C ASN A 260 -6.15 -6.11 13.63
N ALA A 261 -5.98 -7.36 14.01
CA ALA A 261 -6.24 -8.50 13.13
C ALA A 261 -7.67 -8.50 12.57
N ASN A 262 -8.63 -8.09 13.39
CA ASN A 262 -10.04 -8.01 13.03
C ASN A 262 -10.41 -6.80 12.14
N GLU A 263 -9.45 -6.00 11.69
CA GLU A 263 -9.63 -4.88 10.76
C GLU A 263 -9.31 -5.27 9.31
N LEU A 264 -8.93 -6.52 9.04
CA LEU A 264 -8.87 -7.05 7.69
C LEU A 264 -10.28 -7.31 7.16
N ARG A 265 -10.53 -6.84 5.92
CA ARG A 265 -11.82 -6.92 5.23
C ARG A 265 -11.63 -7.46 3.81
N GLY A 266 -12.65 -8.18 3.30
CA GLY A 266 -12.75 -8.66 1.91
C GLY A 266 -14.00 -8.15 1.23
N TRP A 267 -13.95 -8.04 -0.09
CA TRP A 267 -15.08 -7.71 -0.98
C TRP A 267 -16.05 -8.88 -1.09
#